data_8f43a6473be860bc4e8bb5b588064e6b
#
_entry.id   8f43a6473be860bc4e8bb5b588064e6b
#
_cell.length_a   1.000
_cell.length_b   1.000
_cell.length_c   1.000
_cell.angle_alpha   90.00
_cell.angle_beta   90.00
_cell.angle_gamma   90.00
#
_symmetry.space_group_name_H-M   'P 1'
#
loop_
_entity.id
_entity.type
_entity.pdbx_description
1 polymer ?
#
loop_
_entity_poly.entity_id
_entity_poly.type
_entity_poly.pdbx_seq_one_letter_code
_entity_poly.pdbx_strand_id
1 'polypeptide(L)'
;RFIGAQLGLTGDEILPYAARRQTRQQHLQELREIYGYKMFSGRGARDLKGWLEREAETARSNEDLARRFVAECRRTQTVLPGVSVIERLCADALVAAERRIESRITDRLNDKLKGRLDNLLTEMVDGTVSRFIWLRQFEVGKNSAGASRLLDRLEFLQRIGLAPDILDGLPPHRVTQLRRQGERYFADGLRDITSDRRLAILAVCAIEWHAGIADAVVETHDRIVGKTWQDAKRLCDTRIADAKSALHDTLRSFKALGAALLEAKGDEASLDVATEMSCGWLQLEGLVATAAELTNTMSADPIVHVVQGYHRFRRYAPRMLRALDIHGAAVARPLEQAAQIIADDGNSKSHSTSFLRRGSKWHRHLNAQAADDHRLWEVAVLSHLREAFRSGDIWLAHSRRYADLKQALVPVEAAQATPRLTVPFDPESWLEDRKARLTDGLDRLAKAARSGAIPGGSIENGVLKVDRLPAAVPEAAEALVLALYDRLPAVRITDLLQEVDEDIGFTDAFTNVRTGSPCTDRIGLLTVLLAEGLNLGLSKMAEATNTHDYLQLSRLSRWHI
;
A
#
# COMPACT_ATOMS: atom_id res chain seq x y z
N ARG A 1 -25.58 -7.19 -41.32
CA ARG A 1 -26.80 -6.36 -41.09
C ARG A 1 -26.69 -5.02 -41.78
N PHE A 2 -25.60 -4.24 -41.63
CA PHE A 2 -25.45 -2.90 -42.24
C PHE A 2 -25.52 -2.93 -43.78
N ILE A 3 -24.76 -3.82 -44.43
CA ILE A 3 -24.76 -3.98 -45.88
C ILE A 3 -26.12 -4.52 -46.40
N GLY A 4 -26.75 -5.45 -45.67
CA GLY A 4 -28.07 -5.96 -46.00
C GLY A 4 -29.14 -4.85 -45.97
N ALA A 5 -29.09 -3.98 -44.92
CA ALA A 5 -30.00 -2.84 -44.83
C ALA A 5 -29.82 -1.83 -45.99
N GLN A 6 -28.58 -1.58 -46.46
CA GLN A 6 -28.29 -0.72 -47.60
C GLN A 6 -28.77 -1.33 -48.93
N LEU A 7 -28.79 -2.67 -49.04
CA LEU A 7 -29.25 -3.38 -50.24
C LEU A 7 -30.71 -3.80 -50.18
N GLY A 8 -31.43 -3.48 -49.08
CA GLY A 8 -32.80 -3.89 -48.86
C GLY A 8 -32.99 -5.39 -48.62
N LEU A 9 -31.92 -6.10 -48.22
CA LEU A 9 -31.91 -7.54 -48.00
C LEU A 9 -31.98 -7.85 -46.50
N THR A 10 -32.73 -8.87 -46.17
CA THR A 10 -32.75 -9.44 -44.78
C THR A 10 -31.52 -10.31 -44.52
N GLY A 11 -31.16 -10.51 -43.26
CA GLY A 11 -30.05 -11.38 -42.87
C GLY A 11 -30.19 -12.80 -43.43
N ASP A 12 -31.41 -13.30 -43.51
CA ASP A 12 -31.73 -14.68 -43.95
C ASP A 12 -31.56 -14.85 -45.46
N GLU A 13 -31.75 -13.80 -46.27
CA GLU A 13 -31.50 -13.81 -47.72
C GLU A 13 -30.01 -13.87 -48.06
N ILE A 14 -29.12 -13.46 -47.13
CA ILE A 14 -27.68 -13.50 -47.31
C ILE A 14 -27.10 -14.88 -46.89
N LEU A 15 -27.75 -15.62 -46.01
CA LEU A 15 -27.28 -16.92 -45.54
C LEU A 15 -27.05 -17.97 -46.65
N PRO A 16 -27.96 -18.16 -47.66
CA PRO A 16 -27.74 -19.12 -48.74
C PRO A 16 -26.54 -18.73 -49.63
N TYR A 17 -26.31 -17.42 -49.78
CA TYR A 17 -25.15 -16.88 -50.50
C TYR A 17 -23.85 -17.21 -49.75
N ALA A 18 -23.83 -16.99 -48.42
CA ALA A 18 -22.69 -17.30 -47.56
C ALA A 18 -22.36 -18.79 -47.49
N ALA A 19 -23.34 -19.68 -47.75
CA ALA A 19 -23.18 -21.12 -47.75
C ALA A 19 -22.45 -21.63 -49.00
N ARG A 20 -22.49 -20.91 -50.13
CA ARG A 20 -21.81 -21.30 -51.38
C ARG A 20 -20.30 -20.98 -51.29
N ARG A 21 -19.52 -21.98 -50.92
CA ARG A 21 -18.06 -21.88 -50.72
C ARG A 21 -17.32 -21.21 -51.91
N GLN A 22 -17.65 -21.60 -53.11
CA GLN A 22 -16.98 -21.18 -54.33
C GLN A 22 -17.26 -19.67 -54.65
N THR A 23 -18.49 -19.24 -54.55
CA THR A 23 -18.90 -17.85 -54.76
C THR A 23 -18.28 -16.92 -53.73
N ARG A 24 -18.23 -17.39 -52.46
CA ARG A 24 -17.58 -16.64 -51.38
C ARG A 24 -16.07 -16.48 -51.60
N GLN A 25 -15.40 -17.52 -52.11
CA GLN A 25 -13.98 -17.45 -52.43
C GLN A 25 -13.67 -16.49 -53.59
N GLN A 26 -14.49 -16.51 -54.66
CA GLN A 26 -14.34 -15.61 -55.79
C GLN A 26 -14.52 -14.13 -55.38
N HIS A 27 -15.57 -13.84 -54.64
CA HIS A 27 -15.79 -12.45 -54.17
C HIS A 27 -14.75 -11.97 -53.16
N LEU A 28 -14.25 -12.84 -52.31
CA LEU A 28 -13.13 -12.51 -51.43
C LEU A 28 -11.85 -12.22 -52.23
N GLN A 29 -11.66 -12.91 -53.35
CA GLN A 29 -10.53 -12.67 -54.25
C GLN A 29 -10.68 -11.32 -54.97
N GLU A 30 -11.85 -11.01 -55.51
CA GLU A 30 -12.16 -9.72 -56.16
C GLU A 30 -11.99 -8.55 -55.19
N LEU A 31 -12.58 -8.64 -53.98
CA LEU A 31 -12.43 -7.63 -52.93
C LEU A 31 -10.96 -7.43 -52.55
N ARG A 32 -10.21 -8.51 -52.45
CA ARG A 32 -8.78 -8.47 -52.15
C ARG A 32 -8.00 -7.69 -53.21
N GLU A 33 -8.29 -7.97 -54.48
CA GLU A 33 -7.62 -7.30 -55.62
C GLU A 33 -7.98 -5.82 -55.67
N ILE A 34 -9.26 -5.47 -55.46
CA ILE A 34 -9.76 -4.08 -55.47
C ILE A 34 -9.12 -3.26 -54.32
N TYR A 35 -9.02 -3.83 -53.13
CA TYR A 35 -8.51 -3.12 -51.94
C TYR A 35 -7.03 -3.37 -51.63
N GLY A 36 -6.31 -4.09 -52.52
CA GLY A 36 -4.88 -4.36 -52.35
C GLY A 36 -4.49 -5.27 -51.18
N TYR A 37 -5.46 -6.10 -50.70
CA TYR A 37 -5.17 -7.00 -49.57
C TYR A 37 -4.36 -8.24 -50.00
N LYS A 38 -3.38 -8.60 -49.17
CA LYS A 38 -2.52 -9.78 -49.37
C LYS A 38 -3.08 -10.97 -48.56
N MET A 39 -2.90 -12.17 -49.09
CA MET A 39 -3.25 -13.39 -48.33
C MET A 39 -2.27 -13.61 -47.16
N PHE A 40 -2.79 -14.13 -46.05
CA PHE A 40 -1.95 -14.60 -44.95
C PHE A 40 -1.21 -15.87 -45.35
N SER A 41 -0.14 -15.73 -46.14
CA SER A 41 0.67 -16.83 -46.65
C SER A 41 2.10 -16.39 -46.97
N GLY A 42 3.01 -17.32 -47.19
CA GLY A 42 4.37 -17.07 -47.65
C GLY A 42 5.17 -16.13 -46.72
N ARG A 43 5.85 -15.13 -47.29
CA ARG A 43 6.70 -14.19 -46.58
C ARG A 43 5.88 -13.30 -45.65
N GLY A 44 4.73 -12.78 -46.08
CA GLY A 44 3.91 -11.89 -45.25
C GLY A 44 3.39 -12.58 -43.98
N ALA A 45 3.05 -13.89 -44.05
CA ALA A 45 2.66 -14.63 -42.88
C ALA A 45 3.83 -14.85 -41.92
N ARG A 46 5.06 -15.03 -42.43
CA ARG A 46 6.27 -15.15 -41.59
C ARG A 46 6.59 -13.84 -40.89
N ASP A 47 6.51 -12.72 -41.61
CA ASP A 47 6.77 -11.39 -41.04
C ASP A 47 5.77 -11.05 -39.92
N LEU A 48 4.48 -11.35 -40.11
CA LEU A 48 3.43 -11.18 -39.12
C LEU A 48 3.59 -12.12 -37.91
N LYS A 49 4.03 -13.36 -38.11
CA LYS A 49 4.35 -14.26 -37.00
C LYS A 49 5.53 -13.72 -36.18
N GLY A 50 6.61 -13.28 -36.83
CA GLY A 50 7.75 -12.69 -36.14
C GLY A 50 7.39 -11.39 -35.41
N TRP A 51 6.48 -10.59 -35.95
CA TRP A 51 5.90 -9.43 -35.26
C TRP A 51 5.10 -9.89 -34.03
N LEU A 52 4.22 -10.88 -34.18
CA LEU A 52 3.39 -11.42 -33.12
C LEU A 52 4.23 -11.96 -31.94
N GLU A 53 5.33 -12.65 -32.22
CA GLU A 53 6.25 -13.14 -31.22
C GLU A 53 6.92 -12.04 -30.40
N ARG A 54 7.23 -10.90 -31.02
CA ARG A 54 7.78 -9.73 -30.29
C ARG A 54 6.71 -9.08 -29.42
N GLU A 55 5.52 -8.87 -29.98
CA GLU A 55 4.39 -8.28 -29.23
C GLU A 55 3.93 -9.14 -28.06
N ALA A 56 4.05 -10.46 -28.18
CA ALA A 56 3.65 -11.39 -27.13
C ALA A 56 4.40 -11.17 -25.79
N GLU A 57 5.60 -10.59 -25.81
CA GLU A 57 6.33 -10.28 -24.56
C GLU A 57 5.59 -9.23 -23.72
N THR A 58 4.96 -8.25 -24.37
CA THR A 58 4.24 -7.14 -23.72
C THR A 58 2.75 -7.39 -23.57
N ALA A 59 2.20 -8.39 -24.25
CA ALA A 59 0.78 -8.69 -24.20
C ALA A 59 0.38 -9.29 -22.82
N ARG A 60 -0.78 -8.86 -22.33
CA ARG A 60 -1.29 -9.29 -21.01
C ARG A 60 -2.09 -10.58 -21.08
N SER A 61 -2.74 -10.85 -22.21
CA SER A 61 -3.57 -12.04 -22.42
C SER A 61 -3.58 -12.46 -23.90
N ASN A 62 -4.11 -13.66 -24.16
CA ASN A 62 -4.33 -14.15 -25.53
C ASN A 62 -5.26 -13.21 -26.31
N GLU A 63 -6.29 -12.69 -25.66
CA GLU A 63 -7.24 -11.77 -26.28
C GLU A 63 -6.60 -10.40 -26.61
N ASP A 64 -5.80 -9.84 -25.70
CA ASP A 64 -5.04 -8.61 -25.97
C ASP A 64 -4.13 -8.78 -27.18
N LEU A 65 -3.40 -9.90 -27.23
CA LEU A 65 -2.52 -10.22 -28.36
C LEU A 65 -3.30 -10.40 -29.66
N ALA A 66 -4.45 -11.08 -29.61
CA ALA A 66 -5.31 -11.27 -30.77
C ALA A 66 -5.86 -9.95 -31.32
N ARG A 67 -6.30 -9.04 -30.43
CA ARG A 67 -6.73 -7.69 -30.83
C ARG A 67 -5.62 -6.92 -31.54
N ARG A 68 -4.40 -6.94 -31.00
CA ARG A 68 -3.22 -6.32 -31.62
C ARG A 68 -2.90 -6.95 -32.95
N PHE A 69 -2.97 -8.26 -33.07
CA PHE A 69 -2.74 -8.99 -34.31
C PHE A 69 -3.74 -8.63 -35.41
N VAL A 70 -5.03 -8.52 -35.06
CA VAL A 70 -6.08 -8.05 -35.99
C VAL A 70 -5.80 -6.63 -36.46
N ALA A 71 -5.40 -5.74 -35.57
CA ALA A 71 -5.03 -4.36 -35.90
C ALA A 71 -3.83 -4.32 -36.87
N GLU A 72 -2.80 -5.15 -36.62
CA GLU A 72 -1.61 -5.23 -37.46
C GLU A 72 -1.91 -5.84 -38.82
N CYS A 73 -2.76 -6.86 -38.91
CA CYS A 73 -3.24 -7.40 -40.18
C CYS A 73 -3.96 -6.33 -41.01
N ARG A 74 -4.78 -5.50 -40.38
CA ARG A 74 -5.45 -4.36 -41.04
C ARG A 74 -4.43 -3.33 -41.53
N ARG A 75 -3.47 -2.96 -40.70
CA ARG A 75 -2.41 -2.00 -41.05
C ARG A 75 -1.56 -2.46 -42.23
N THR A 76 -1.27 -3.77 -42.31
CA THR A 76 -0.46 -4.37 -43.36
C THR A 76 -1.27 -4.83 -44.56
N GLN A 77 -2.58 -4.50 -44.60
CA GLN A 77 -3.53 -4.94 -45.64
C GLN A 77 -3.45 -6.47 -45.87
N THR A 78 -3.44 -7.25 -44.78
CA THR A 78 -3.42 -8.70 -44.84
C THR A 78 -4.79 -9.26 -44.47
N VAL A 79 -5.30 -10.17 -45.27
CA VAL A 79 -6.56 -10.88 -45.02
C VAL A 79 -6.43 -11.65 -43.72
N LEU A 80 -7.39 -11.46 -42.80
CA LEU A 80 -7.39 -12.15 -41.50
C LEU A 80 -7.51 -13.67 -41.70
N PRO A 81 -6.64 -14.46 -41.06
CA PRO A 81 -6.85 -15.89 -41.00
C PRO A 81 -8.09 -16.22 -40.15
N GLY A 82 -8.55 -17.46 -40.21
CA GLY A 82 -9.69 -17.91 -39.42
C GLY A 82 -9.44 -17.74 -37.91
N VAL A 83 -10.50 -17.52 -37.12
CA VAL A 83 -10.41 -17.25 -35.67
C VAL A 83 -9.59 -18.30 -34.94
N SER A 84 -9.82 -19.61 -35.20
CA SER A 84 -9.05 -20.70 -34.60
C SER A 84 -7.55 -20.68 -34.93
N VAL A 85 -7.20 -20.11 -36.11
CA VAL A 85 -5.80 -19.93 -36.50
C VAL A 85 -5.19 -18.78 -35.71
N ILE A 86 -5.93 -17.67 -35.54
CA ILE A 86 -5.49 -16.52 -34.73
C ILE A 86 -5.26 -16.95 -33.29
N GLU A 87 -6.23 -17.64 -32.69
CA GLU A 87 -6.13 -18.15 -31.32
C GLU A 87 -4.89 -19.02 -31.11
N ARG A 88 -4.67 -19.98 -32.03
CA ARG A 88 -3.50 -20.85 -31.96
C ARG A 88 -2.19 -20.08 -32.12
N LEU A 89 -2.09 -19.16 -33.08
CA LEU A 89 -0.89 -18.35 -33.30
C LEU A 89 -0.58 -17.48 -32.08
N CYS A 90 -1.59 -16.87 -31.48
CA CYS A 90 -1.41 -16.08 -30.27
C CYS A 90 -1.00 -16.94 -29.07
N ALA A 91 -1.61 -18.12 -28.89
CA ALA A 91 -1.23 -19.04 -27.82
C ALA A 91 0.23 -19.53 -27.99
N ASP A 92 0.61 -19.94 -29.20
CA ASP A 92 1.99 -20.36 -29.49
C ASP A 92 3.01 -19.24 -29.25
N ALA A 93 2.67 -18.00 -29.65
CA ALA A 93 3.52 -16.83 -29.46
C ALA A 93 3.66 -16.47 -27.97
N LEU A 94 2.60 -16.58 -27.18
CA LEU A 94 2.65 -16.36 -25.72
C LEU A 94 3.53 -17.39 -25.02
N VAL A 95 3.38 -18.68 -25.36
CA VAL A 95 4.23 -19.75 -24.82
C VAL A 95 5.70 -19.53 -25.18
N ALA A 96 5.97 -19.12 -26.41
CA ALA A 96 7.33 -18.81 -26.85
C ALA A 96 7.90 -17.59 -26.11
N ALA A 97 7.09 -16.56 -25.87
CA ALA A 97 7.48 -15.38 -25.07
C ALA A 97 7.76 -15.74 -23.60
N GLU A 98 6.92 -16.58 -22.98
CA GLU A 98 7.16 -17.08 -21.62
C GLU A 98 8.52 -17.80 -21.52
N ARG A 99 8.79 -18.73 -22.43
CA ARG A 99 10.07 -19.45 -22.47
C ARG A 99 11.26 -18.53 -22.66
N ARG A 100 11.16 -17.51 -23.53
CA ARG A 100 12.25 -16.52 -23.69
C ARG A 100 12.50 -15.73 -22.41
N ILE A 101 11.45 -15.32 -21.71
CA ILE A 101 11.60 -14.62 -20.43
C ILE A 101 12.22 -15.53 -19.37
N GLU A 102 11.76 -16.79 -19.29
CA GLU A 102 12.31 -17.81 -18.39
C GLU A 102 13.82 -18.02 -18.66
N SER A 103 14.21 -18.21 -19.94
CA SER A 103 15.62 -18.35 -20.33
C SER A 103 16.44 -17.09 -20.00
N ARG A 104 15.91 -15.89 -20.30
CA ARG A 104 16.61 -14.63 -19.97
C ARG A 104 16.91 -14.47 -18.49
N ILE A 105 16.05 -14.98 -17.61
CA ILE A 105 16.28 -15.00 -16.17
C ILE A 105 17.33 -16.04 -15.82
N THR A 106 17.16 -17.29 -16.33
CA THR A 106 18.06 -18.40 -15.97
C THR A 106 19.48 -18.25 -16.53
N ASP A 107 19.65 -17.58 -17.66
CA ASP A 107 20.96 -17.28 -18.25
C ASP A 107 21.76 -16.28 -17.40
N ARG A 108 21.09 -15.45 -16.61
CA ARG A 108 21.72 -14.52 -15.66
C ARG A 108 22.08 -15.17 -14.32
N LEU A 109 21.64 -16.41 -14.10
CA LEU A 109 21.91 -17.17 -12.88
C LEU A 109 23.11 -18.08 -13.10
N ASN A 110 24.14 -17.95 -12.27
CA ASN A 110 25.23 -18.93 -12.23
C ASN A 110 24.78 -20.23 -11.52
N ASP A 111 25.52 -21.31 -11.69
CA ASP A 111 25.15 -22.63 -11.17
C ASP A 111 25.04 -22.64 -9.64
N LYS A 112 25.81 -21.81 -8.94
CA LYS A 112 25.72 -21.68 -7.49
C LYS A 112 24.39 -21.06 -7.06
N LEU A 113 23.91 -20.04 -7.78
CA LEU A 113 22.60 -19.44 -7.53
C LEU A 113 21.47 -20.40 -7.87
N LYS A 114 21.56 -21.12 -9.00
CA LYS A 114 20.58 -22.14 -9.37
C LYS A 114 20.44 -23.20 -8.27
N GLY A 115 21.56 -23.73 -7.76
CA GLY A 115 21.55 -24.68 -6.65
C GLY A 115 20.95 -24.11 -5.36
N ARG A 116 21.26 -22.85 -5.01
CA ARG A 116 20.66 -22.21 -3.83
C ARG A 116 19.16 -21.99 -3.97
N LEU A 117 18.68 -21.68 -5.17
CA LEU A 117 17.26 -21.54 -5.46
C LEU A 117 16.53 -22.88 -5.36
N ASP A 118 17.06 -23.94 -5.96
CA ASP A 118 16.46 -25.28 -5.87
C ASP A 118 16.42 -25.79 -4.41
N ASN A 119 17.42 -25.46 -3.60
CA ASN A 119 17.45 -25.78 -2.17
C ASN A 119 16.28 -25.15 -1.38
N LEU A 120 15.68 -24.05 -1.85
CA LEU A 120 14.48 -23.47 -1.22
C LEU A 120 13.31 -24.46 -1.16
N LEU A 121 13.23 -25.37 -2.11
CA LEU A 121 12.16 -26.37 -2.20
C LEU A 121 12.43 -27.61 -1.35
N THR A 122 13.68 -27.91 -1.05
CA THR A 122 14.11 -29.14 -0.38
C THR A 122 14.51 -28.94 1.07
N GLU A 123 15.12 -27.79 1.39
CA GLU A 123 15.53 -27.45 2.74
C GLU A 123 14.32 -27.13 3.61
N MET A 124 14.19 -27.84 4.74
CA MET A 124 13.08 -27.66 5.67
C MET A 124 13.46 -26.72 6.83
N VAL A 125 12.49 -25.92 7.26
CA VAL A 125 12.57 -25.13 8.50
C VAL A 125 11.90 -25.95 9.59
N ASP A 126 12.63 -26.23 10.67
CA ASP A 126 12.16 -27.05 11.80
C ASP A 126 11.56 -28.41 11.38
N GLY A 127 12.02 -28.97 10.26
CA GLY A 127 11.58 -30.27 9.75
C GLY A 127 10.14 -30.32 9.20
N THR A 128 9.43 -29.20 9.14
CA THR A 128 7.99 -29.19 8.82
C THR A 128 7.64 -28.41 7.56
N VAL A 129 8.30 -27.30 7.27
CA VAL A 129 7.95 -26.38 6.18
C VAL A 129 9.17 -26.09 5.32
N SER A 130 9.05 -26.16 3.99
CA SER A 130 10.16 -25.79 3.08
C SER A 130 10.53 -24.33 3.22
N ARG A 131 11.82 -24.00 2.95
CA ARG A 131 12.31 -22.60 2.95
C ARG A 131 11.47 -21.70 2.04
N PHE A 132 11.01 -22.23 0.92
CA PHE A 132 10.15 -21.50 -0.01
C PHE A 132 8.82 -21.09 0.64
N ILE A 133 8.14 -21.99 1.30
CA ILE A 133 6.88 -21.70 2.00
C ILE A 133 7.12 -20.77 3.19
N TRP A 134 8.19 -20.98 3.94
CA TRP A 134 8.57 -20.13 5.06
C TRP A 134 8.84 -18.68 4.62
N LEU A 135 9.53 -18.47 3.50
CA LEU A 135 9.78 -17.13 2.95
C LEU A 135 8.48 -16.45 2.50
N ARG A 136 7.58 -17.20 1.88
CA ARG A 136 6.30 -16.69 1.40
C ARG A 136 5.37 -16.22 2.51
N GLN A 137 5.41 -16.89 3.66
CA GLN A 137 4.53 -16.61 4.80
C GLN A 137 5.14 -15.54 5.71
N PHE A 138 5.19 -14.29 5.24
CA PHE A 138 5.60 -13.16 6.07
C PHE A 138 4.47 -12.16 6.23
N GLU A 139 4.39 -11.60 7.43
CA GLU A 139 3.42 -10.58 7.79
C GLU A 139 4.11 -9.47 8.58
N VAL A 140 3.54 -8.28 8.54
CA VAL A 140 4.03 -7.15 9.33
C VAL A 140 3.93 -7.47 10.82
N GLY A 141 5.05 -7.37 11.51
CA GLY A 141 5.16 -7.69 12.93
C GLY A 141 4.38 -6.72 13.83
N LYS A 142 4.04 -7.19 15.03
CA LYS A 142 3.37 -6.37 16.05
C LYS A 142 4.32 -5.93 17.18
N ASN A 143 5.50 -6.54 17.25
CA ASN A 143 6.48 -6.35 18.33
C ASN A 143 7.90 -6.72 17.88
N SER A 144 8.88 -6.60 18.77
CA SER A 144 10.29 -6.90 18.49
C SER A 144 10.54 -8.35 18.06
N ALA A 145 9.77 -9.31 18.56
CA ALA A 145 9.87 -10.70 18.12
C ALA A 145 9.39 -10.87 16.66
N GLY A 146 8.33 -10.15 16.27
CA GLY A 146 7.87 -10.07 14.88
C GLY A 146 8.94 -9.48 13.96
N ALA A 147 9.57 -8.38 14.40
CA ALA A 147 10.69 -7.77 13.67
C ALA A 147 11.86 -8.76 13.49
N SER A 148 12.24 -9.49 14.54
CA SER A 148 13.32 -10.49 14.45
C SER A 148 13.00 -11.59 13.45
N ARG A 149 11.77 -12.12 13.45
CA ARG A 149 11.37 -13.14 12.45
C ARG A 149 11.42 -12.64 10.99
N LEU A 150 11.11 -11.37 10.77
CA LEU A 150 11.26 -10.76 9.44
C LEU A 150 12.72 -10.59 9.06
N LEU A 151 13.56 -10.17 10.01
CA LEU A 151 15.00 -10.03 9.80
C LEU A 151 15.67 -11.38 9.51
N ASP A 152 15.25 -12.47 10.16
CA ASP A 152 15.75 -13.81 9.87
C ASP A 152 15.50 -14.20 8.39
N ARG A 153 14.32 -13.83 7.83
CA ARG A 153 14.00 -14.05 6.42
C ARG A 153 14.80 -13.14 5.49
N LEU A 154 14.91 -11.87 5.84
CA LEU A 154 15.64 -10.89 5.05
C LEU A 154 17.12 -11.27 4.93
N GLU A 155 17.77 -11.56 6.05
CA GLU A 155 19.18 -12.00 6.10
C GLU A 155 19.40 -13.33 5.37
N PHE A 156 18.42 -14.24 5.41
CA PHE A 156 18.47 -15.47 4.64
C PHE A 156 18.45 -15.19 3.13
N LEU A 157 17.56 -14.31 2.64
CA LEU A 157 17.51 -13.91 1.23
C LEU A 157 18.79 -13.19 0.80
N GLN A 158 19.35 -12.33 1.64
CA GLN A 158 20.63 -11.67 1.38
C GLN A 158 21.79 -12.67 1.20
N ARG A 159 21.79 -13.75 1.99
CA ARG A 159 22.79 -14.84 1.84
C ARG A 159 22.65 -15.63 0.54
N ILE A 160 21.45 -15.68 -0.05
CA ILE A 160 21.28 -16.24 -1.40
C ILE A 160 22.08 -15.42 -2.41
N GLY A 161 22.10 -14.09 -2.25
CA GLY A 161 22.93 -13.20 -3.07
C GLY A 161 22.37 -12.97 -4.46
N LEU A 162 21.04 -12.93 -4.62
CA LEU A 162 20.37 -12.55 -5.86
C LEU A 162 20.41 -11.02 -6.00
N ALA A 163 20.94 -10.56 -7.11
CA ALA A 163 20.94 -9.15 -7.45
C ALA A 163 19.63 -8.78 -8.18
N PRO A 164 19.01 -7.64 -7.87
CA PRO A 164 17.75 -7.19 -8.51
C PRO A 164 17.86 -6.98 -10.01
N ASP A 165 19.05 -6.65 -10.53
CA ASP A 165 19.36 -6.45 -11.95
C ASP A 165 19.09 -7.69 -12.82
N ILE A 166 18.96 -8.87 -12.21
CA ILE A 166 18.50 -10.09 -12.88
C ILE A 166 17.14 -9.86 -13.57
N LEU A 167 16.31 -8.98 -13.04
CA LEU A 167 14.99 -8.67 -13.59
C LEU A 167 14.99 -7.48 -14.56
N ASP A 168 16.12 -6.82 -14.79
CA ASP A 168 16.21 -5.64 -15.64
C ASP A 168 15.82 -5.92 -17.09
N GLY A 169 15.06 -4.99 -17.66
CA GLY A 169 14.55 -5.09 -19.03
C GLY A 169 13.49 -6.16 -19.24
N LEU A 170 12.94 -6.75 -18.17
CA LEU A 170 11.76 -7.60 -18.25
C LEU A 170 10.50 -6.76 -18.14
N PRO A 171 9.42 -7.10 -18.88
CA PRO A 171 8.15 -6.42 -18.74
C PRO A 171 7.60 -6.56 -17.31
N PRO A 172 7.23 -5.45 -16.61
CA PRO A 172 6.80 -5.50 -15.20
C PRO A 172 5.61 -6.44 -14.93
N HIS A 173 4.67 -6.54 -15.88
CA HIS A 173 3.52 -7.43 -15.76
C HIS A 173 3.94 -8.92 -15.78
N ARG A 174 5.01 -9.29 -16.51
CA ARG A 174 5.55 -10.66 -16.54
C ARG A 174 6.24 -11.02 -15.23
N VAL A 175 7.00 -10.09 -14.65
CA VAL A 175 7.57 -10.25 -13.31
C VAL A 175 6.45 -10.47 -12.29
N THR A 176 5.41 -9.64 -12.34
CA THR A 176 4.23 -9.79 -11.48
C THR A 176 3.52 -11.13 -11.68
N GLN A 177 3.39 -11.60 -12.93
CA GLN A 177 2.78 -12.89 -13.26
C GLN A 177 3.58 -14.06 -12.68
N LEU A 178 4.92 -14.08 -12.86
CA LEU A 178 5.79 -15.12 -12.30
C LEU A 178 5.74 -15.12 -10.77
N ARG A 179 5.77 -13.94 -10.13
CA ARG A 179 5.62 -13.82 -8.68
C ARG A 179 4.30 -14.43 -8.21
N ARG A 180 3.17 -14.03 -8.82
CA ARG A 180 1.83 -14.57 -8.47
C ARG A 180 1.75 -16.07 -8.66
N GLN A 181 2.36 -16.62 -9.72
CA GLN A 181 2.46 -18.07 -9.91
C GLN A 181 3.20 -18.74 -8.75
N GLY A 182 4.37 -18.21 -8.35
CA GLY A 182 5.12 -18.74 -7.21
C GLY A 182 4.35 -18.65 -5.88
N GLU A 183 3.55 -17.60 -5.69
CA GLU A 183 2.68 -17.47 -4.52
C GLU A 183 1.57 -18.54 -4.49
N ARG A 184 1.20 -19.11 -5.65
CA ARG A 184 0.13 -20.10 -5.78
C ARG A 184 0.63 -21.56 -5.80
N TYR A 185 1.86 -21.79 -6.26
CA TYR A 185 2.41 -23.15 -6.27
C TYR A 185 2.73 -23.67 -4.86
N PHE A 186 2.55 -24.97 -4.67
CA PHE A 186 3.20 -25.71 -3.58
C PHE A 186 4.64 -26.05 -3.98
N ALA A 187 5.50 -26.34 -2.99
CA ALA A 187 6.89 -26.69 -3.25
C ALA A 187 7.01 -27.92 -4.19
N ASP A 188 6.17 -28.94 -3.99
CA ASP A 188 6.15 -30.14 -4.83
C ASP A 188 5.72 -29.81 -6.26
N GLY A 189 4.68 -29.01 -6.45
CA GLY A 189 4.24 -28.60 -7.78
C GLY A 189 5.27 -27.77 -8.55
N LEU A 190 6.20 -27.08 -7.86
CA LEU A 190 7.34 -26.41 -8.50
C LEU A 190 8.43 -27.40 -8.92
N ARG A 191 8.57 -28.55 -8.24
CA ARG A 191 9.53 -29.58 -8.64
C ARG A 191 9.13 -30.29 -9.94
N ASP A 192 7.82 -30.37 -10.20
CA ASP A 192 7.26 -31.08 -11.35
C ASP A 192 7.32 -30.29 -12.67
N ILE A 193 7.60 -29.00 -12.62
CA ILE A 193 7.73 -28.16 -13.82
C ILE A 193 9.16 -28.11 -14.35
N THR A 194 9.33 -27.64 -15.59
CA THR A 194 10.65 -27.51 -16.24
C THR A 194 11.62 -26.67 -15.40
N SER A 195 12.91 -27.02 -15.46
CA SER A 195 13.97 -26.36 -14.68
C SER A 195 14.00 -24.85 -14.88
N ASP A 196 13.95 -24.39 -16.15
CA ASP A 196 14.05 -22.96 -16.46
C ASP A 196 12.86 -22.19 -15.89
N ARG A 197 11.65 -22.70 -16.05
CA ARG A 197 10.45 -22.10 -15.47
C ARG A 197 10.50 -22.08 -13.94
N ARG A 198 10.91 -23.19 -13.32
CA ARG A 198 11.05 -23.29 -11.86
C ARG A 198 12.04 -22.25 -11.32
N LEU A 199 13.24 -22.20 -11.91
CA LEU A 199 14.28 -21.27 -11.50
C LEU A 199 13.88 -19.81 -11.73
N ALA A 200 13.20 -19.52 -12.84
CA ALA A 200 12.69 -18.18 -13.10
C ALA A 200 11.65 -17.74 -12.03
N ILE A 201 10.71 -18.61 -11.69
CA ILE A 201 9.72 -18.33 -10.64
C ILE A 201 10.41 -18.14 -9.28
N LEU A 202 11.35 -19.01 -8.92
CA LEU A 202 12.07 -18.93 -7.65
C LEU A 202 12.91 -17.66 -7.54
N ALA A 203 13.62 -17.26 -8.61
CA ALA A 203 14.41 -16.04 -8.65
C ALA A 203 13.53 -14.80 -8.51
N VAL A 204 12.46 -14.71 -9.29
CA VAL A 204 11.50 -13.61 -9.19
C VAL A 204 10.90 -13.52 -7.79
N CYS A 205 10.43 -14.64 -7.23
CA CYS A 205 9.85 -14.66 -5.89
C CYS A 205 10.86 -14.23 -4.83
N ALA A 206 12.10 -14.69 -4.90
CA ALA A 206 13.12 -14.35 -3.91
C ALA A 206 13.47 -12.85 -3.94
N ILE A 207 13.61 -12.25 -5.14
CA ILE A 207 13.87 -10.81 -5.30
C ILE A 207 12.68 -9.99 -4.80
N GLU A 208 11.47 -10.36 -5.19
CA GLU A 208 10.24 -9.66 -4.83
C GLU A 208 9.90 -9.77 -3.34
N TRP A 209 10.12 -10.94 -2.75
CA TRP A 209 9.94 -11.13 -1.31
C TRP A 209 11.02 -10.41 -0.50
N HIS A 210 12.24 -10.29 -1.01
CA HIS A 210 13.27 -9.47 -0.37
C HIS A 210 12.77 -8.03 -0.19
N ALA A 211 12.26 -7.41 -1.26
CA ALA A 211 11.70 -6.06 -1.20
C ALA A 211 10.46 -6.00 -0.26
N GLY A 212 9.54 -6.95 -0.37
CA GLY A 212 8.35 -7.00 0.47
C GLY A 212 8.63 -7.24 1.96
N ILE A 213 9.64 -8.05 2.29
CA ILE A 213 10.07 -8.29 3.68
C ILE A 213 10.79 -7.05 4.23
N ALA A 214 11.62 -6.37 3.43
CA ALA A 214 12.24 -5.11 3.82
C ALA A 214 11.18 -4.05 4.15
N ASP A 215 10.14 -3.91 3.33
CA ASP A 215 8.99 -3.06 3.59
C ASP A 215 8.27 -3.44 4.89
N ALA A 216 8.04 -4.73 5.12
CA ALA A 216 7.40 -5.24 6.33
C ALA A 216 8.24 -4.97 7.59
N VAL A 217 9.58 -4.98 7.50
CA VAL A 217 10.48 -4.61 8.59
C VAL A 217 10.31 -3.13 8.95
N VAL A 218 10.31 -2.22 7.96
CA VAL A 218 10.09 -0.79 8.19
C VAL A 218 8.70 -0.53 8.77
N GLU A 219 7.67 -1.18 8.26
CA GLU A 219 6.31 -1.04 8.78
C GLU A 219 6.17 -1.61 10.21
N THR A 220 6.89 -2.68 10.53
CA THR A 220 6.97 -3.21 11.89
C THR A 220 7.65 -2.22 12.83
N HIS A 221 8.74 -1.59 12.38
CA HIS A 221 9.40 -0.51 13.11
C HIS A 221 8.45 0.66 13.36
N ASP A 222 7.73 1.12 12.33
CA ASP A 222 6.72 2.17 12.44
C ASP A 222 5.68 1.87 13.52
N ARG A 223 5.15 0.64 13.55
CA ARG A 223 4.17 0.19 14.55
C ARG A 223 4.76 0.17 15.96
N ILE A 224 5.99 -0.32 16.14
CA ILE A 224 6.65 -0.39 17.46
C ILE A 224 6.90 1.01 17.99
N VAL A 225 7.43 1.93 17.17
CA VAL A 225 7.64 3.33 17.56
C VAL A 225 6.30 3.99 17.89
N GLY A 226 5.31 3.85 17.01
CA GLY A 226 3.97 4.43 17.20
C GLY A 226 3.33 3.96 18.50
N LYS A 227 3.38 2.66 18.81
CA LYS A 227 2.87 2.10 20.06
C LYS A 227 3.62 2.65 21.27
N THR A 228 4.93 2.75 21.19
CA THR A 228 5.75 3.27 22.31
C THR A 228 5.40 4.72 22.61
N TRP A 229 5.16 5.55 21.57
CA TRP A 229 4.68 6.92 21.74
C TRP A 229 3.26 7.00 22.32
N GLN A 230 2.35 6.14 21.89
CA GLN A 230 0.99 6.07 22.44
C GLN A 230 0.99 5.68 23.93
N ASP A 231 1.80 4.69 24.31
CA ASP A 231 1.94 4.25 25.69
C ASP A 231 2.55 5.38 26.56
N ALA A 232 3.57 6.07 26.05
CA ALA A 232 4.21 7.21 26.75
C ALA A 232 3.23 8.38 26.94
N LYS A 233 2.46 8.71 25.90
CA LYS A 233 1.43 9.76 25.97
C LYS A 233 0.35 9.39 26.99
N ARG A 234 -0.16 8.16 26.94
CA ARG A 234 -1.17 7.67 27.91
C ARG A 234 -0.66 7.77 29.35
N LEU A 235 0.60 7.36 29.59
CA LEU A 235 1.20 7.46 30.92
C LEU A 235 1.28 8.92 31.39
N CYS A 236 1.66 9.82 30.50
CA CYS A 236 1.71 11.26 30.78
C CYS A 236 0.31 11.80 31.12
N ASP A 237 -0.69 11.48 30.29
CA ASP A 237 -2.09 11.90 30.48
C ASP A 237 -2.66 11.36 31.81
N THR A 238 -2.36 10.11 32.17
CA THR A 238 -2.78 9.51 33.44
C THR A 238 -2.16 10.25 34.62
N ARG A 239 -0.85 10.51 34.60
CA ARG A 239 -0.16 11.26 35.65
C ARG A 239 -0.71 12.67 35.83
N ILE A 240 -1.01 13.35 34.70
CA ILE A 240 -1.65 14.68 34.75
C ILE A 240 -3.06 14.57 35.34
N ALA A 241 -3.83 13.55 35.00
CA ALA A 241 -5.17 13.35 35.56
C ALA A 241 -5.12 13.09 37.07
N ASP A 242 -4.20 12.24 37.52
CA ASP A 242 -3.99 11.93 38.96
C ASP A 242 -3.55 13.18 39.74
N ALA A 243 -2.70 14.01 39.13
CA ALA A 243 -2.22 15.25 39.74
C ALA A 243 -3.29 16.36 39.85
N LYS A 244 -4.41 16.29 39.09
CA LYS A 244 -5.45 17.35 39.09
C LYS A 244 -6.12 17.52 40.46
N SER A 245 -6.40 16.45 41.18
CA SER A 245 -7.00 16.53 42.51
C SER A 245 -6.06 17.21 43.51
N ALA A 246 -4.81 16.76 43.55
CA ALA A 246 -3.77 17.33 44.41
C ALA A 246 -3.49 18.81 44.08
N LEU A 247 -3.51 19.15 42.77
CA LEU A 247 -3.37 20.56 42.33
C LEU A 247 -4.51 21.41 42.85
N HIS A 248 -5.75 20.93 42.79
CA HIS A 248 -6.91 21.66 43.28
C HIS A 248 -6.82 21.94 44.79
N ASP A 249 -6.43 20.91 45.54
CA ASP A 249 -6.28 21.03 47.01
C ASP A 249 -5.12 21.95 47.37
N THR A 250 -3.98 21.88 46.69
CA THR A 250 -2.82 22.78 46.85
C THR A 250 -3.20 24.23 46.55
N LEU A 251 -3.91 24.48 45.44
CA LEU A 251 -4.40 25.83 45.09
C LEU A 251 -5.40 26.37 46.12
N ARG A 252 -6.25 25.51 46.70
CA ARG A 252 -7.18 25.90 47.75
C ARG A 252 -6.42 26.35 49.00
N SER A 253 -5.39 25.60 49.39
CA SER A 253 -4.52 25.92 50.52
C SER A 253 -3.76 27.23 50.31
N PHE A 254 -3.17 27.44 49.12
CA PHE A 254 -2.52 28.71 48.80
C PHE A 254 -3.48 29.90 48.75
N LYS A 255 -4.72 29.70 48.28
CA LYS A 255 -5.76 30.73 48.32
C LYS A 255 -6.11 31.10 49.74
N ALA A 256 -6.29 30.16 50.66
CA ALA A 256 -6.57 30.40 52.05
C ALA A 256 -5.44 31.15 52.76
N LEU A 257 -4.20 30.72 52.52
CA LEU A 257 -3.00 31.40 53.06
C LEU A 257 -2.90 32.82 52.49
N GLY A 258 -3.06 33.02 51.17
CA GLY A 258 -3.02 34.34 50.53
C GLY A 258 -4.08 35.27 51.09
N ALA A 259 -5.30 34.78 51.36
CA ALA A 259 -6.36 35.57 51.96
C ALA A 259 -6.01 36.02 53.38
N ALA A 260 -5.50 35.09 54.20
CA ALA A 260 -5.08 35.38 55.58
C ALA A 260 -3.93 36.42 55.62
N LEU A 261 -2.95 36.30 54.74
CA LEU A 261 -1.84 37.28 54.63
C LEU A 261 -2.29 38.66 54.19
N LEU A 262 -3.27 38.72 53.26
CA LEU A 262 -3.83 40.02 52.81
C LEU A 262 -4.66 40.68 53.89
N GLU A 263 -5.41 39.92 54.68
CA GLU A 263 -6.17 40.42 55.81
C GLU A 263 -5.23 40.95 56.92
N ALA A 264 -4.23 40.13 57.30
CA ALA A 264 -3.22 40.57 58.28
C ALA A 264 -2.46 41.84 57.87
N LYS A 265 -2.19 42.02 56.55
CA LYS A 265 -1.59 43.23 56.02
C LYS A 265 -2.51 44.42 56.13
N GLY A 266 -3.82 44.23 55.93
CA GLY A 266 -4.84 45.28 56.08
C GLY A 266 -4.99 45.79 57.51
N ASP A 267 -4.84 44.86 58.47
CA ASP A 267 -4.99 45.12 59.92
C ASP A 267 -3.66 45.42 60.61
N GLU A 268 -2.57 45.63 59.88
CA GLU A 268 -1.21 45.86 60.40
C GLU A 268 -0.74 44.74 61.40
N ALA A 269 -1.31 43.57 61.29
CA ALA A 269 -0.98 42.39 62.12
C ALA A 269 0.31 41.67 61.64
N SER A 270 0.92 40.88 62.51
CA SER A 270 2.12 40.11 62.17
C SER A 270 1.82 39.04 61.12
N LEU A 271 2.55 39.04 60.00
CA LEU A 271 2.44 38.06 58.92
C LEU A 271 2.86 36.67 59.40
N ASP A 272 3.79 36.57 60.39
CA ASP A 272 4.20 35.31 60.98
C ASP A 272 3.05 34.63 61.71
N VAL A 273 2.30 35.43 62.52
CA VAL A 273 1.12 34.92 63.26
C VAL A 273 0.03 34.49 62.29
N ALA A 274 -0.22 35.27 61.25
CA ALA A 274 -1.21 34.92 60.22
C ALA A 274 -0.83 33.65 59.46
N THR A 275 0.45 33.43 59.16
CA THR A 275 0.96 32.22 58.53
C THR A 275 0.79 31.01 59.43
N GLU A 276 1.18 31.17 60.73
CA GLU A 276 1.08 30.09 61.70
C GLU A 276 -0.38 29.69 61.99
N MET A 277 -1.28 30.67 62.05
CA MET A 277 -2.71 30.40 62.24
C MET A 277 -3.42 29.79 61.02
N SER A 278 -2.93 30.09 59.82
CA SER A 278 -3.52 29.62 58.56
C SER A 278 -3.09 28.16 58.26
N CYS A 279 -1.79 27.86 58.23
CA CYS A 279 -1.28 26.55 57.87
C CYS A 279 0.01 26.15 58.59
N GLY A 280 0.72 27.10 59.27
CA GLY A 280 2.04 26.87 59.85
C GLY A 280 3.17 26.82 58.82
N TRP A 281 4.37 27.28 59.24
CA TRP A 281 5.53 27.37 58.36
C TRP A 281 5.98 26.01 57.79
N LEU A 282 5.96 24.95 58.62
CA LEU A 282 6.34 23.62 58.18
C LEU A 282 5.39 23.09 57.10
N GLN A 283 4.10 23.36 57.25
CA GLN A 283 3.10 22.93 56.27
C GLN A 283 3.20 23.79 54.99
N LEU A 284 3.55 25.06 55.07
CA LEU A 284 3.82 25.91 53.93
C LEU A 284 5.02 25.39 53.11
N GLU A 285 6.11 25.01 53.74
CA GLU A 285 7.25 24.38 53.06
C GLU A 285 6.80 23.12 52.28
N GLY A 286 5.99 22.27 52.91
CA GLY A 286 5.40 21.09 52.25
C GLY A 286 4.51 21.46 51.09
N LEU A 287 3.68 22.50 51.20
CA LEU A 287 2.83 23.01 50.09
C LEU A 287 3.66 23.53 48.93
N VAL A 288 4.73 24.26 49.19
CA VAL A 288 5.66 24.78 48.17
C VAL A 288 6.35 23.62 47.43
N ALA A 289 6.85 22.63 48.18
CA ALA A 289 7.44 21.43 47.58
C ALA A 289 6.45 20.64 46.72
N THR A 290 5.22 20.44 47.21
CA THR A 290 4.13 19.79 46.45
C THR A 290 3.75 20.57 45.20
N ALA A 291 3.65 21.90 45.29
CA ALA A 291 3.37 22.76 44.14
C ALA A 291 4.46 22.67 43.06
N ALA A 292 5.74 22.61 43.46
CA ALA A 292 6.86 22.43 42.54
C ALA A 292 6.79 21.05 41.85
N GLU A 293 6.49 19.99 42.58
CA GLU A 293 6.33 18.65 42.01
C GLU A 293 5.13 18.57 41.05
N LEU A 294 3.99 19.15 41.41
CA LEU A 294 2.80 19.20 40.56
C LEU A 294 3.07 20.00 39.27
N THR A 295 3.78 21.12 39.38
CA THR A 295 4.17 21.92 38.22
C THR A 295 5.06 21.14 37.27
N ASN A 296 6.03 20.40 37.80
CA ASN A 296 6.88 19.52 37.00
C ASN A 296 6.06 18.40 36.34
N THR A 297 5.10 17.80 37.05
CA THR A 297 4.22 16.74 36.52
C THR A 297 3.31 17.29 35.41
N MET A 298 2.73 18.47 35.60
CA MET A 298 1.86 19.12 34.59
C MET A 298 2.63 19.57 33.35
N SER A 299 3.91 19.84 33.45
CA SER A 299 4.79 20.19 32.33
C SER A 299 5.54 19.01 31.74
N ALA A 300 5.28 17.79 32.22
CA ALA A 300 5.98 16.57 31.76
C ALA A 300 5.79 16.37 30.25
N ASP A 301 6.91 16.09 29.58
CA ASP A 301 6.92 15.77 28.14
C ASP A 301 6.89 14.24 27.96
N PRO A 302 6.05 13.70 27.07
CA PRO A 302 6.02 12.27 26.76
C PRO A 302 7.40 11.68 26.39
N ILE A 303 8.34 12.48 25.89
CA ILE A 303 9.71 12.05 25.54
C ILE A 303 10.39 11.33 26.70
N VAL A 304 10.24 11.80 27.94
CA VAL A 304 10.83 11.18 29.13
C VAL A 304 10.33 9.75 29.32
N HIS A 305 9.08 9.49 28.94
CA HIS A 305 8.45 8.17 29.06
C HIS A 305 8.72 7.27 27.88
N VAL A 306 8.97 7.81 26.68
CA VAL A 306 9.32 7.02 25.49
C VAL A 306 10.59 6.22 25.72
N VAL A 307 11.58 6.78 26.43
CA VAL A 307 12.85 6.09 26.78
C VAL A 307 12.63 4.81 27.58
N GLN A 308 11.59 4.77 28.42
CA GLN A 308 11.24 3.54 29.16
C GLN A 308 10.92 2.36 28.23
N GLY A 309 10.48 2.66 27.01
CA GLY A 309 10.24 1.67 25.96
C GLY A 309 11.48 1.21 25.20
N TYR A 310 12.69 1.67 25.56
CA TYR A 310 13.95 1.31 24.88
C TYR A 310 14.19 -0.18 24.73
N HIS A 311 13.77 -0.99 25.70
CA HIS A 311 13.88 -2.45 25.67
C HIS A 311 13.17 -3.08 24.45
N ARG A 312 12.20 -2.38 23.83
CA ARG A 312 11.47 -2.83 22.62
C ARG A 312 12.34 -2.69 21.38
N PHE A 313 13.29 -1.77 21.35
CA PHE A 313 14.12 -1.44 20.20
C PHE A 313 15.45 -2.19 20.21
N ARG A 314 16.14 -2.26 21.31
CA ARG A 314 17.52 -2.73 21.45
C ARG A 314 17.81 -4.11 20.83
N ARG A 315 16.78 -4.97 20.73
CA ARG A 315 16.96 -6.35 20.24
C ARG A 315 16.96 -6.44 18.71
N TYR A 316 16.23 -5.57 18.04
CA TYR A 316 16.07 -5.68 16.60
C TYR A 316 16.66 -4.48 15.83
N ALA A 317 16.72 -3.29 16.42
CA ALA A 317 17.09 -2.08 15.71
C ALA A 317 18.50 -2.14 15.11
N PRO A 318 19.56 -2.59 15.80
CA PRO A 318 20.88 -2.70 15.18
C PRO A 318 20.92 -3.70 14.01
N ARG A 319 20.22 -4.84 14.15
CA ARG A 319 20.06 -5.81 13.06
C ARG A 319 19.30 -5.23 11.87
N MET A 320 18.21 -4.52 12.15
CA MET A 320 17.40 -3.86 11.13
C MET A 320 18.24 -2.88 10.31
N LEU A 321 18.99 -2.01 10.99
CA LEU A 321 19.80 -0.98 10.34
C LEU A 321 20.98 -1.57 9.54
N ARG A 322 21.52 -2.72 9.95
CA ARG A 322 22.52 -3.46 9.16
C ARG A 322 21.94 -4.20 7.95
N ALA A 323 20.72 -4.72 8.10
CA ALA A 323 20.08 -5.51 7.06
C ALA A 323 19.40 -4.65 5.97
N LEU A 324 19.02 -3.42 6.31
CA LEU A 324 18.39 -2.50 5.37
C LEU A 324 19.46 -1.62 4.70
N ASP A 325 19.43 -1.58 3.36
CA ASP A 325 20.25 -0.66 2.58
C ASP A 325 19.58 0.72 2.54
N ILE A 326 19.88 1.51 3.56
CA ILE A 326 19.26 2.80 3.84
C ILE A 326 20.03 3.92 3.15
N HIS A 327 19.30 4.77 2.43
CA HIS A 327 19.81 5.98 1.79
C HIS A 327 19.00 7.21 2.23
N GLY A 328 19.67 8.36 2.29
CA GLY A 328 19.04 9.62 2.68
C GLY A 328 19.24 10.75 1.70
N ALA A 329 18.25 11.62 1.58
CA ALA A 329 18.39 12.92 0.95
C ALA A 329 19.46 13.77 1.67
N ALA A 330 20.02 14.78 1.00
CA ALA A 330 21.06 15.64 1.60
C ALA A 330 20.67 16.19 2.99
N VAL A 331 19.39 16.49 3.18
CA VAL A 331 18.83 16.96 4.47
C VAL A 331 18.83 15.85 5.54
N ALA A 332 18.64 14.59 5.14
CA ALA A 332 18.54 13.46 6.06
C ALA A 332 19.89 12.76 6.33
N ARG A 333 20.98 13.15 5.65
CA ARG A 333 22.32 12.57 5.86
C ARG A 333 22.77 12.49 7.33
N PRO A 334 22.55 13.53 8.18
CA PRO A 334 22.91 13.40 9.59
C PRO A 334 22.16 12.30 10.33
N LEU A 335 20.89 12.03 9.93
CA LEU A 335 20.09 10.96 10.48
C LEU A 335 20.54 9.59 9.97
N GLU A 336 20.88 9.49 8.69
CA GLU A 336 21.47 8.29 8.08
C GLU A 336 22.79 7.90 8.79
N GLN A 337 23.67 8.87 9.04
CA GLN A 337 24.90 8.65 9.80
C GLN A 337 24.64 8.21 11.24
N ALA A 338 23.64 8.82 11.90
CA ALA A 338 23.24 8.42 13.25
C ALA A 338 22.69 6.98 13.29
N ALA A 339 21.89 6.59 12.27
CA ALA A 339 21.42 5.22 12.11
C ALA A 339 22.57 4.22 11.91
N GLN A 340 23.59 4.58 11.11
CA GLN A 340 24.77 3.77 10.92
C GLN A 340 25.56 3.54 12.22
N ILE A 341 25.68 4.53 13.08
CA ILE A 341 26.31 4.38 14.41
C ILE A 341 25.59 3.31 15.24
N ILE A 342 24.25 3.28 15.20
CA ILE A 342 23.48 2.22 15.91
C ILE A 342 23.71 0.86 15.25
N ALA A 343 23.80 0.80 13.92
CA ALA A 343 24.09 -0.43 13.18
C ALA A 343 25.45 -1.04 13.59
N ASP A 344 26.46 -0.21 13.82
CA ASP A 344 27.84 -0.61 14.17
C ASP A 344 28.05 -0.87 15.69
N ASP A 345 26.97 -1.19 16.42
CA ASP A 345 26.94 -1.48 17.88
C ASP A 345 27.29 -0.30 18.80
N GLY A 346 27.07 0.93 18.34
CA GLY A 346 26.95 2.11 19.21
C GLY A 346 28.20 2.55 19.99
N ASN A 347 29.38 2.00 19.69
CA ASN A 347 30.62 2.22 20.47
C ASN A 347 31.26 3.61 20.22
N SER A 348 30.51 4.53 19.59
CA SER A 348 30.98 5.89 19.39
C SER A 348 30.74 6.73 20.64
N LYS A 349 31.80 7.31 21.20
CA LYS A 349 31.73 8.22 22.35
C LYS A 349 31.09 9.59 22.05
N SER A 350 30.72 9.85 20.80
CA SER A 350 30.15 11.12 20.37
C SER A 350 28.79 10.90 19.71
N HIS A 351 27.73 11.31 20.39
CA HIS A 351 26.37 11.25 19.89
C HIS A 351 25.99 12.60 19.27
N SER A 352 26.21 12.74 17.98
CA SER A 352 25.82 13.95 17.26
C SER A 352 24.30 14.15 17.31
N THR A 353 23.87 15.35 17.63
CA THR A 353 22.45 15.79 17.58
C THR A 353 22.13 16.59 16.31
N SER A 354 23.00 16.56 15.31
CA SER A 354 22.89 17.35 14.07
C SER A 354 21.65 16.99 13.23
N PHE A 355 21.05 15.82 13.42
CA PHE A 355 19.80 15.42 12.78
C PHE A 355 18.57 16.06 13.43
N LEU A 356 18.71 16.72 14.58
CA LEU A 356 17.62 17.35 15.30
C LEU A 356 17.53 18.85 14.95
N ARG A 357 16.30 19.34 14.79
CA ARG A 357 16.07 20.76 14.68
C ARG A 357 16.45 21.45 15.99
N ARG A 358 17.32 22.49 15.91
CA ARG A 358 17.69 23.31 17.07
C ARG A 358 16.45 23.85 17.78
N GLY A 359 16.43 23.77 19.12
CA GLY A 359 15.32 24.20 19.94
C GLY A 359 14.09 23.28 19.95
N SER A 360 14.13 22.15 19.22
CA SER A 360 13.08 21.13 19.34
C SER A 360 13.05 20.52 20.75
N LYS A 361 11.93 19.86 21.10
CA LYS A 361 11.81 19.16 22.39
C LYS A 361 12.92 18.11 22.57
N TRP A 362 13.17 17.30 21.55
CA TRP A 362 14.25 16.31 21.55
C TRP A 362 15.62 16.94 21.78
N HIS A 363 15.92 18.04 21.07
CA HIS A 363 17.19 18.74 21.22
C HIS A 363 17.38 19.30 22.65
N ARG A 364 16.31 19.80 23.28
CA ARG A 364 16.36 20.28 24.66
C ARG A 364 16.60 19.14 25.64
N HIS A 365 15.91 18.02 25.49
CA HIS A 365 16.06 16.86 26.38
C HIS A 365 17.45 16.23 26.27
N LEU A 366 17.99 16.07 25.07
CA LEU A 366 19.33 15.52 24.87
C LEU A 366 20.46 16.43 25.37
N ASN A 367 20.27 17.76 25.31
CA ASN A 367 21.27 18.70 25.83
C ASN A 367 21.16 18.93 27.35
N ALA A 368 19.98 18.71 27.94
CA ALA A 368 19.73 18.90 29.38
C ALA A 368 20.15 17.68 30.22
N GLN A 369 20.02 16.49 29.69
CA GLN A 369 20.55 15.28 30.28
C GLN A 369 22.04 15.19 29.92
N ALA A 370 22.91 15.12 30.93
CA ALA A 370 24.34 14.97 30.72
C ALA A 370 24.61 13.93 29.62
N ALA A 371 25.58 14.17 28.76
CA ALA A 371 25.90 13.52 27.47
C ALA A 371 25.96 11.96 27.45
N ASP A 372 25.57 11.28 28.49
CA ASP A 372 25.73 9.83 28.70
C ASP A 372 24.46 8.99 28.55
N ASP A 373 23.27 9.55 28.29
CA ASP A 373 22.09 8.71 28.06
C ASP A 373 21.96 8.28 26.60
N HIS A 374 22.82 7.33 26.25
CA HIS A 374 22.80 6.61 24.98
C HIS A 374 21.39 6.12 24.56
N ARG A 375 20.57 5.71 25.54
CA ARG A 375 19.20 5.20 25.26
C ARG A 375 18.28 6.28 24.72
N LEU A 376 18.37 7.50 25.27
CA LEU A 376 17.56 8.64 24.83
C LEU A 376 17.93 9.01 23.39
N TRP A 377 19.23 9.04 23.09
CA TRP A 377 19.73 9.34 21.75
C TRP A 377 19.28 8.30 20.73
N GLU A 378 19.44 7.00 21.01
CA GLU A 378 18.97 5.94 20.11
C GLU A 378 17.45 6.02 19.85
N VAL A 379 16.66 6.24 20.89
CA VAL A 379 15.20 6.39 20.74
C VAL A 379 14.85 7.61 19.90
N ALA A 380 15.62 8.70 20.03
CA ALA A 380 15.46 9.88 19.19
C ALA A 380 15.76 9.57 17.73
N VAL A 381 16.89 8.91 17.44
CA VAL A 381 17.24 8.46 16.07
C VAL A 381 16.15 7.58 15.48
N LEU A 382 15.73 6.55 16.19
CA LEU A 382 14.71 5.59 15.73
C LEU A 382 13.35 6.24 15.51
N SER A 383 12.99 7.22 16.34
CA SER A 383 11.74 7.99 16.18
C SER A 383 11.79 8.90 14.94
N HIS A 384 12.93 9.58 14.71
CA HIS A 384 13.10 10.44 13.53
C HIS A 384 13.26 9.60 12.25
N LEU A 385 13.86 8.42 12.32
CA LEU A 385 13.94 7.50 11.20
C LEU A 385 12.55 7.08 10.72
N ARG A 386 11.63 6.80 11.64
CA ARG A 386 10.22 6.54 11.33
C ARG A 386 9.60 7.69 10.52
N GLU A 387 9.77 8.92 10.96
CA GLU A 387 9.21 10.09 10.26
C GLU A 387 9.89 10.31 8.91
N ALA A 388 11.21 10.09 8.81
CA ALA A 388 11.96 10.24 7.58
C ALA A 388 11.59 9.18 6.52
N PHE A 389 11.26 7.94 6.91
CA PHE A 389 10.67 6.95 5.99
C PHE A 389 9.28 7.37 5.51
N ARG A 390 8.48 8.01 6.36
CA ARG A 390 7.13 8.47 6.01
C ARG A 390 7.15 9.68 5.09
N SER A 391 8.11 10.59 5.26
CA SER A 391 8.29 11.76 4.40
C SER A 391 9.00 11.44 3.08
N GLY A 392 9.66 10.28 2.98
CA GLY A 392 10.50 9.92 1.84
C GLY A 392 11.88 10.60 1.83
N ASP A 393 12.28 11.24 2.94
CA ASP A 393 13.62 11.79 3.10
C ASP A 393 14.69 10.70 3.27
N ILE A 394 14.27 9.52 3.74
CA ILE A 394 15.04 8.29 3.80
C ILE A 394 14.29 7.20 3.03
N TRP A 395 15.03 6.42 2.23
CA TRP A 395 14.49 5.34 1.42
C TRP A 395 15.41 4.11 1.43
N LEU A 396 14.92 3.02 0.88
CA LEU A 396 15.66 1.76 0.71
C LEU A 396 15.98 1.54 -0.76
N ALA A 397 17.19 1.04 -1.07
CA ALA A 397 17.61 0.73 -2.44
C ALA A 397 16.68 -0.31 -3.10
N HIS A 398 16.22 -1.31 -2.33
CA HIS A 398 15.38 -2.41 -2.80
C HIS A 398 14.10 -2.48 -2.00
N SER A 399 13.14 -1.63 -2.33
CA SER A 399 11.84 -1.51 -1.69
C SER A 399 10.77 -1.19 -2.73
N ARG A 400 9.54 -1.55 -2.45
CA ARG A 400 8.39 -1.14 -3.26
C ARG A 400 7.68 0.07 -2.68
N ARG A 401 7.61 0.15 -1.34
CA ARG A 401 6.88 1.21 -0.62
C ARG A 401 7.79 2.34 -0.17
N TYR A 402 9.03 2.05 0.12
CA TYR A 402 10.02 2.99 0.64
C TYR A 402 11.19 3.19 -0.34
N ALA A 403 10.93 3.07 -1.65
CA ALA A 403 11.88 3.41 -2.70
C ALA A 403 12.07 4.94 -2.82
N ASP A 404 13.14 5.36 -3.51
CA ASP A 404 13.36 6.78 -3.81
C ASP A 404 12.17 7.36 -4.61
N LEU A 405 11.44 8.28 -3.99
CA LEU A 405 10.28 8.94 -4.60
C LEU A 405 10.64 9.61 -5.94
N LYS A 406 11.86 10.11 -6.08
CA LYS A 406 12.29 10.78 -7.32
C LYS A 406 12.29 9.84 -8.52
N GLN A 407 12.57 8.54 -8.30
CA GLN A 407 12.54 7.54 -9.38
C GLN A 407 11.11 7.21 -9.84
N ALA A 408 10.13 7.43 -8.99
CA ALA A 408 8.71 7.21 -9.31
C ALA A 408 8.04 8.43 -9.98
N LEU A 409 8.68 9.60 -9.94
CA LEU A 409 8.14 10.80 -10.55
C LEU A 409 8.32 10.76 -12.08
N VAL A 410 7.25 11.05 -12.78
CA VAL A 410 7.29 11.23 -14.23
C VAL A 410 8.04 12.52 -14.55
N PRO A 411 9.05 12.52 -15.43
CA PRO A 411 9.70 13.75 -15.89
C PRO A 411 8.68 14.75 -16.45
N VAL A 412 8.90 16.03 -16.15
CA VAL A 412 7.97 17.11 -16.55
C VAL A 412 7.72 17.10 -18.07
N GLU A 413 8.77 16.86 -18.86
CA GLU A 413 8.71 16.80 -20.32
C GLU A 413 7.81 15.65 -20.80
N ALA A 414 7.91 14.49 -20.17
CA ALA A 414 7.06 13.32 -20.47
C ALA A 414 5.61 13.55 -20.04
N ALA A 415 5.40 14.25 -18.92
CA ALA A 415 4.07 14.60 -18.43
C ALA A 415 3.40 15.65 -19.36
N GLN A 416 4.14 16.63 -19.86
CA GLN A 416 3.65 17.63 -20.81
C GLN A 416 3.23 17.03 -22.15
N ALA A 417 3.90 15.95 -22.59
CA ALA A 417 3.55 15.22 -23.81
C ALA A 417 2.27 14.39 -23.68
N THR A 418 1.72 14.25 -22.47
CA THR A 418 0.54 13.40 -22.22
C THR A 418 -0.74 14.26 -22.19
N PRO A 419 -1.64 14.19 -23.20
CA PRO A 419 -2.78 15.10 -23.34
C PRO A 419 -3.93 14.91 -22.34
N ARG A 420 -3.71 14.14 -21.27
CA ARG A 420 -4.77 13.75 -20.31
C ARG A 420 -4.76 14.48 -18.97
N LEU A 421 -3.81 15.37 -18.73
CA LEU A 421 -3.78 16.11 -17.47
C LEU A 421 -4.67 17.36 -17.59
N THR A 422 -5.67 17.43 -16.72
CA THR A 422 -6.61 18.57 -16.64
C THR A 422 -6.05 19.77 -15.87
N VAL A 423 -4.83 19.61 -15.32
CA VAL A 423 -4.15 20.66 -14.55
C VAL A 423 -3.16 21.39 -15.46
N PRO A 424 -3.18 22.73 -15.50
CA PRO A 424 -2.19 23.50 -16.23
C PRO A 424 -0.77 23.22 -15.74
N PHE A 425 0.20 23.09 -16.66
CA PHE A 425 1.61 22.90 -16.32
C PHE A 425 2.32 24.20 -15.95
N ASP A 426 1.72 25.34 -16.28
CA ASP A 426 2.23 26.64 -15.88
C ASP A 426 1.85 26.93 -14.42
N PRO A 427 2.82 26.92 -13.48
CA PRO A 427 2.54 27.13 -12.08
C PRO A 427 2.05 28.54 -11.78
N GLU A 428 2.46 29.54 -12.54
CA GLU A 428 2.07 30.94 -12.31
C GLU A 428 0.58 31.13 -12.61
N SER A 429 0.13 30.68 -13.77
CA SER A 429 -1.28 30.72 -14.16
C SER A 429 -2.16 29.92 -13.19
N TRP A 430 -1.71 28.75 -12.75
CA TRP A 430 -2.44 27.94 -11.79
C TRP A 430 -2.55 28.62 -10.42
N LEU A 431 -1.46 29.21 -9.92
CA LEU A 431 -1.43 29.94 -8.65
C LEU A 431 -2.30 31.18 -8.68
N GLU A 432 -2.31 31.93 -9.77
CA GLU A 432 -3.17 33.10 -9.95
C GLU A 432 -4.66 32.71 -9.92
N ASP A 433 -5.06 31.66 -10.63
CA ASP A 433 -6.44 31.15 -10.56
C ASP A 433 -6.82 30.75 -9.11
N ARG A 434 -5.93 30.02 -8.41
CA ARG A 434 -6.17 29.62 -7.02
C ARG A 434 -6.25 30.80 -6.07
N LYS A 435 -5.39 31.79 -6.25
CA LYS A 435 -5.41 33.04 -5.47
C LYS A 435 -6.69 33.82 -5.69
N ALA A 436 -7.13 33.95 -6.95
CA ALA A 436 -8.39 34.60 -7.29
C ALA A 436 -9.58 33.90 -6.63
N ARG A 437 -9.66 32.56 -6.72
CA ARG A 437 -10.72 31.75 -6.06
C ARG A 437 -10.69 31.87 -4.57
N LEU A 438 -9.52 31.88 -3.94
CA LEU A 438 -9.38 32.08 -2.50
C LEU A 438 -9.87 33.45 -2.07
N THR A 439 -9.47 34.50 -2.80
CA THR A 439 -9.90 35.87 -2.52
C THR A 439 -11.42 36.01 -2.64
N ASP A 440 -12.02 35.50 -3.72
CA ASP A 440 -13.47 35.50 -3.89
C ASP A 440 -14.19 34.71 -2.78
N GLY A 441 -13.62 33.56 -2.38
CA GLY A 441 -14.13 32.77 -1.26
C GLY A 441 -14.11 33.52 0.07
N LEU A 442 -12.99 34.21 0.35
CA LEU A 442 -12.84 35.04 1.55
C LEU A 442 -13.78 36.24 1.55
N ASP A 443 -13.98 36.88 0.40
CA ASP A 443 -14.91 38.01 0.25
C ASP A 443 -16.36 37.57 0.47
N ARG A 444 -16.73 36.41 -0.06
CA ARG A 444 -18.06 35.77 0.19
C ARG A 444 -18.26 35.46 1.66
N LEU A 445 -17.25 34.87 2.30
CA LEU A 445 -17.30 34.56 3.74
C LEU A 445 -17.40 35.84 4.57
N ALA A 446 -16.63 36.88 4.24
CA ALA A 446 -16.69 38.17 4.92
C ALA A 446 -18.05 38.87 4.79
N LYS A 447 -18.68 38.81 3.61
CA LYS A 447 -20.07 39.27 3.41
C LYS A 447 -21.07 38.51 4.23
N ALA A 448 -21.00 37.18 4.23
CA ALA A 448 -21.87 36.31 5.02
C ALA A 448 -21.69 36.53 6.53
N ALA A 449 -20.47 36.74 6.98
CA ALA A 449 -20.16 37.07 8.38
C ALA A 449 -20.78 38.40 8.82
N ARG A 450 -20.68 39.46 7.99
CA ARG A 450 -21.28 40.77 8.29
C ARG A 450 -22.81 40.73 8.29
N SER A 451 -23.42 39.91 7.47
CA SER A 451 -24.87 39.75 7.42
C SER A 451 -25.41 38.75 8.44
N GLY A 452 -24.55 38.06 9.20
CA GLY A 452 -24.94 36.98 10.12
C GLY A 452 -25.49 35.73 9.44
N ALA A 453 -25.28 35.61 8.14
CA ALA A 453 -25.86 34.52 7.30
C ALA A 453 -24.81 33.48 6.92
N ILE A 454 -23.99 33.01 7.86
CA ILE A 454 -23.07 31.88 7.63
C ILE A 454 -23.87 30.60 7.76
N PRO A 455 -24.09 29.81 6.69
CA PRO A 455 -24.83 28.55 6.78
C PRO A 455 -24.07 27.55 7.67
N GLY A 456 -24.70 27.09 8.75
CA GLY A 456 -24.12 26.10 9.65
C GLY A 456 -22.94 26.59 10.49
N GLY A 457 -22.90 27.88 10.78
CA GLY A 457 -21.86 28.45 11.64
C GLY A 457 -22.15 29.88 12.10
N SER A 458 -21.39 30.36 13.09
CA SER A 458 -21.41 31.71 13.62
C SER A 458 -20.01 32.22 13.92
N ILE A 459 -19.85 33.53 13.98
CA ILE A 459 -18.61 34.15 14.46
C ILE A 459 -18.88 34.74 15.82
N GLU A 460 -18.25 34.18 16.86
CA GLU A 460 -18.32 34.68 18.23
C GLU A 460 -16.92 35.09 18.69
N ASN A 461 -16.77 36.32 19.13
CA ASN A 461 -15.50 36.89 19.61
C ASN A 461 -14.33 36.74 18.62
N GLY A 462 -14.60 36.85 17.30
CA GLY A 462 -13.60 36.73 16.24
C GLY A 462 -13.21 35.29 15.90
N VAL A 463 -13.87 34.30 16.50
CA VAL A 463 -13.65 32.86 16.23
C VAL A 463 -14.82 32.29 15.47
N LEU A 464 -14.55 31.61 14.35
CA LEU A 464 -15.55 30.85 13.60
C LEU A 464 -15.95 29.59 14.38
N LYS A 465 -17.22 29.50 14.76
CA LYS A 465 -17.84 28.26 15.28
C LYS A 465 -18.63 27.60 14.16
N VAL A 466 -18.40 26.33 13.95
CA VAL A 466 -19.14 25.53 13.00
C VAL A 466 -20.19 24.71 13.77
N ASP A 467 -21.45 24.86 13.40
CA ASP A 467 -22.54 24.11 14.01
C ASP A 467 -22.46 22.64 13.67
N ARG A 468 -22.90 21.79 14.59
CA ARG A 468 -23.04 20.36 14.31
C ARG A 468 -24.17 20.20 13.29
N LEU A 469 -23.89 19.57 12.15
CA LEU A 469 -24.93 19.19 11.20
C LEU A 469 -26.01 18.38 11.93
N PRO A 470 -27.28 18.82 11.89
CA PRO A 470 -28.35 18.06 12.51
C PRO A 470 -28.41 16.66 11.86
N ALA A 471 -28.42 15.63 12.68
CA ALA A 471 -28.56 14.23 12.24
C ALA A 471 -30.03 13.89 11.84
N ALA A 472 -30.86 14.88 11.58
CA ALA A 472 -32.25 14.66 11.26
C ALA A 472 -32.38 14.21 9.79
N VAL A 473 -32.61 12.94 9.60
CA VAL A 473 -33.27 12.44 8.39
C VAL A 473 -34.73 12.90 8.50
N PRO A 474 -35.28 13.63 7.52
CA PRO A 474 -36.69 14.00 7.54
C PRO A 474 -37.59 12.74 7.68
N GLU A 475 -38.59 12.79 8.51
CA GLU A 475 -39.54 11.66 8.71
C GLU A 475 -40.12 11.14 7.40
N ALA A 476 -40.41 12.05 6.46
CA ALA A 476 -40.83 11.70 5.11
C ALA A 476 -39.79 10.89 4.31
N ALA A 477 -38.48 11.11 4.54
CA ALA A 477 -37.45 10.34 3.88
C ALA A 477 -37.28 8.95 4.50
N GLU A 478 -37.43 8.81 5.83
CA GLU A 478 -37.49 7.49 6.48
C GLU A 478 -38.71 6.68 6.03
N ALA A 479 -39.87 7.29 5.97
CA ALA A 479 -41.09 6.65 5.47
C ALA A 479 -40.95 6.24 3.99
N LEU A 480 -40.31 7.07 3.16
CA LEU A 480 -40.04 6.75 1.76
C LEU A 480 -39.07 5.57 1.64
N VAL A 481 -38.01 5.53 2.44
CA VAL A 481 -37.04 4.42 2.46
C VAL A 481 -37.77 3.12 2.80
N LEU A 482 -38.57 3.08 3.85
CA LEU A 482 -39.35 1.90 4.23
C LEU A 482 -40.30 1.48 3.12
N ALA A 483 -41.05 2.42 2.53
CA ALA A 483 -41.97 2.14 1.43
C ALA A 483 -41.26 1.63 0.15
N LEU A 484 -40.02 2.05 -0.10
CA LEU A 484 -39.22 1.54 -1.19
C LEU A 484 -38.68 0.13 -0.90
N TYR A 485 -38.22 -0.12 0.33
CA TYR A 485 -37.78 -1.46 0.73
C TYR A 485 -38.89 -2.50 0.67
N ASP A 486 -40.11 -2.13 1.05
CA ASP A 486 -41.29 -3.00 0.96
C ASP A 486 -41.67 -3.37 -0.49
N ARG A 487 -41.23 -2.58 -1.47
CA ARG A 487 -41.41 -2.85 -2.91
C ARG A 487 -40.31 -3.68 -3.54
N LEU A 488 -39.16 -3.79 -2.90
CA LEU A 488 -38.06 -4.57 -3.43
C LEU A 488 -38.37 -6.07 -3.21
N PRO A 489 -38.22 -6.89 -4.25
CA PRO A 489 -38.35 -8.33 -4.10
C PRO A 489 -37.26 -8.86 -3.15
N ALA A 490 -37.58 -9.87 -2.35
CA ALA A 490 -36.62 -10.59 -1.56
C ALA A 490 -35.74 -11.45 -2.50
N VAL A 491 -34.61 -10.93 -2.89
CA VAL A 491 -33.65 -11.60 -3.80
C VAL A 491 -32.50 -12.16 -2.97
N ARG A 492 -32.06 -13.38 -3.28
CA ARG A 492 -30.86 -13.95 -2.66
C ARG A 492 -29.64 -13.25 -3.24
N ILE A 493 -28.63 -13.06 -2.41
CA ILE A 493 -27.38 -12.44 -2.85
C ILE A 493 -26.69 -13.23 -3.97
N THR A 494 -26.87 -14.55 -4.00
CA THR A 494 -26.39 -15.43 -5.07
C THR A 494 -27.02 -15.11 -6.41
N ASP A 495 -28.35 -14.92 -6.42
CA ASP A 495 -29.12 -14.65 -7.63
C ASP A 495 -28.78 -13.24 -8.14
N LEU A 496 -28.65 -12.27 -7.23
CA LEU A 496 -28.22 -10.91 -7.56
C LEU A 496 -26.81 -10.87 -8.17
N LEU A 497 -25.85 -11.62 -7.61
CA LEU A 497 -24.50 -11.69 -8.15
C LEU A 497 -24.48 -12.31 -9.54
N GLN A 498 -25.30 -13.32 -9.78
CA GLN A 498 -25.43 -13.96 -11.09
C GLN A 498 -26.06 -12.99 -12.11
N GLU A 499 -27.13 -12.31 -11.76
CA GLU A 499 -27.80 -11.32 -12.62
C GLU A 499 -26.85 -10.18 -12.99
N VAL A 500 -26.14 -9.63 -12.02
CA VAL A 500 -25.14 -8.59 -12.27
C VAL A 500 -24.02 -9.10 -13.17
N ASP A 501 -23.56 -10.35 -12.99
CA ASP A 501 -22.53 -10.91 -13.86
C ASP A 501 -23.04 -11.15 -15.30
N GLU A 502 -24.29 -11.56 -15.46
CA GLU A 502 -24.92 -11.69 -16.77
C GLU A 502 -25.02 -10.34 -17.49
N ASP A 503 -25.29 -9.25 -16.76
CA ASP A 503 -25.44 -7.91 -17.32
C ASP A 503 -24.11 -7.25 -17.69
N ILE A 504 -23.10 -7.31 -16.81
CA ILE A 504 -21.85 -6.57 -16.96
C ILE A 504 -20.60 -7.43 -17.13
N GLY A 505 -20.69 -8.77 -16.93
CA GLY A 505 -19.59 -9.70 -17.12
C GLY A 505 -18.41 -9.47 -16.18
N PHE A 506 -18.65 -9.05 -14.93
CA PHE A 506 -17.57 -8.68 -14.02
C PHE A 506 -16.65 -9.88 -13.67
N THR A 507 -17.16 -11.11 -13.74
CA THR A 507 -16.33 -12.32 -13.53
C THR A 507 -15.23 -12.48 -14.57
N ASP A 508 -15.36 -11.88 -15.76
CA ASP A 508 -14.33 -11.89 -16.81
C ASP A 508 -13.05 -11.13 -16.39
N ALA A 509 -13.13 -10.26 -15.39
CA ALA A 509 -11.98 -9.58 -14.79
C ALA A 509 -11.10 -10.52 -13.96
N PHE A 510 -11.63 -11.65 -13.47
CA PHE A 510 -10.92 -12.65 -12.69
C PHE A 510 -10.25 -13.66 -13.62
N THR A 511 -9.11 -13.29 -14.14
CA THR A 511 -8.39 -14.09 -15.12
C THR A 511 -7.43 -15.07 -14.47
N ASN A 512 -7.23 -16.22 -15.09
CA ASN A 512 -6.25 -17.20 -14.64
C ASN A 512 -4.84 -16.60 -14.62
N VAL A 513 -4.17 -16.67 -13.47
CA VAL A 513 -2.84 -16.08 -13.26
C VAL A 513 -1.79 -16.58 -14.25
N ARG A 514 -1.94 -17.80 -14.78
CA ARG A 514 -1.00 -18.38 -15.74
C ARG A 514 -1.35 -18.02 -17.18
N THR A 515 -2.63 -18.20 -17.56
CA THR A 515 -3.04 -18.11 -18.97
C THR A 515 -3.62 -16.76 -19.33
N GLY A 516 -4.02 -15.94 -18.36
CA GLY A 516 -4.73 -14.69 -18.57
C GLY A 516 -6.17 -14.89 -19.10
N SER A 517 -6.66 -16.13 -19.16
CA SER A 517 -8.00 -16.43 -19.65
C SER A 517 -9.04 -16.20 -18.56
N PRO A 518 -10.24 -15.70 -18.89
CA PRO A 518 -11.36 -15.65 -17.97
C PRO A 518 -11.71 -17.02 -17.40
N CYS A 519 -12.35 -17.04 -16.24
CA CYS A 519 -12.82 -18.27 -15.63
C CYS A 519 -14.00 -18.84 -16.42
N THR A 520 -13.92 -20.12 -16.81
CA THR A 520 -15.03 -20.80 -17.50
C THR A 520 -16.12 -21.26 -16.54
N ASP A 521 -15.75 -21.49 -15.28
CA ASP A 521 -16.67 -21.90 -14.21
C ASP A 521 -17.13 -20.67 -13.42
N ARG A 522 -18.08 -19.92 -13.98
CA ARG A 522 -18.61 -18.69 -13.38
C ARG A 522 -19.29 -18.95 -12.05
N ILE A 523 -20.09 -20.00 -11.94
CA ILE A 523 -20.82 -20.34 -10.70
C ILE A 523 -19.83 -20.67 -9.58
N GLY A 524 -18.82 -21.48 -9.87
CA GLY A 524 -17.75 -21.78 -8.91
C GLY A 524 -16.99 -20.52 -8.48
N LEU A 525 -16.69 -19.60 -9.41
CA LEU A 525 -16.02 -18.34 -9.11
C LEU A 525 -16.90 -17.44 -8.23
N LEU A 526 -18.18 -17.27 -8.54
CA LEU A 526 -19.15 -16.51 -7.72
C LEU A 526 -19.29 -17.12 -6.32
N THR A 527 -19.26 -18.44 -6.21
CA THR A 527 -19.30 -19.16 -4.93
C THR A 527 -18.06 -18.84 -4.09
N VAL A 528 -16.88 -18.80 -4.71
CA VAL A 528 -15.63 -18.41 -4.03
C VAL A 528 -15.68 -16.94 -3.60
N LEU A 529 -16.09 -16.04 -4.48
CA LEU A 529 -16.21 -14.61 -4.16
C LEU A 529 -17.16 -14.38 -2.98
N LEU A 530 -18.27 -15.11 -2.93
CA LEU A 530 -19.20 -15.06 -1.82
C LEU A 530 -18.59 -15.59 -0.52
N ALA A 531 -17.85 -16.70 -0.58
CA ALA A 531 -17.16 -17.28 0.56
C ALA A 531 -16.15 -16.32 1.19
N GLU A 532 -15.36 -15.64 0.36
CA GLU A 532 -14.37 -14.66 0.78
C GLU A 532 -15.05 -13.35 1.27
N GLY A 533 -16.03 -12.86 0.54
CA GLY A 533 -16.75 -11.62 0.88
C GLY A 533 -17.52 -11.71 2.20
N LEU A 534 -18.07 -12.87 2.53
CA LEU A 534 -18.76 -13.13 3.79
C LEU A 534 -17.81 -13.63 4.92
N ASN A 535 -16.52 -13.79 4.61
CA ASN A 535 -15.54 -14.39 5.53
C ASN A 535 -15.98 -15.78 6.07
N LEU A 536 -16.69 -16.53 5.25
CA LEU A 536 -17.20 -17.86 5.60
C LEU A 536 -16.12 -18.93 5.54
N GLY A 537 -15.17 -18.75 4.61
CA GLY A 537 -14.12 -19.71 4.27
C GLY A 537 -14.60 -20.82 3.34
N LEU A 538 -13.67 -21.33 2.53
CA LEU A 538 -13.98 -22.29 1.46
C LEU A 538 -14.51 -23.64 1.98
N SER A 539 -14.07 -24.11 3.14
CA SER A 539 -14.53 -25.37 3.73
C SER A 539 -16.01 -25.33 4.05
N LYS A 540 -16.45 -24.28 4.77
CA LYS A 540 -17.87 -24.11 5.11
C LYS A 540 -18.73 -23.83 3.88
N MET A 541 -18.17 -23.12 2.89
CA MET A 541 -18.88 -22.89 1.64
C MET A 541 -19.06 -24.19 0.85
N ALA A 542 -18.06 -25.07 0.80
CA ALA A 542 -18.17 -26.38 0.16
C ALA A 542 -19.23 -27.28 0.84
N GLU A 543 -19.38 -27.17 2.17
CA GLU A 543 -20.45 -27.86 2.91
C GLU A 543 -21.85 -27.26 2.62
N ALA A 544 -21.91 -25.95 2.39
CA ALA A 544 -23.18 -25.24 2.15
C ALA A 544 -23.65 -25.28 0.70
N THR A 545 -22.76 -25.59 -0.25
CA THR A 545 -23.09 -25.68 -1.68
C THR A 545 -23.15 -27.13 -2.13
N ASN A 546 -24.09 -27.43 -3.04
CA ASN A 546 -24.19 -28.76 -3.67
C ASN A 546 -23.50 -28.83 -5.04
N THR A 547 -22.85 -27.75 -5.46
CA THR A 547 -22.31 -27.60 -6.82
C THR A 547 -20.82 -27.87 -6.91
N HIS A 548 -20.06 -27.54 -5.86
CA HIS A 548 -18.60 -27.59 -5.86
C HIS A 548 -18.05 -28.16 -4.55
N ASP A 549 -17.03 -28.99 -4.64
CA ASP A 549 -16.26 -29.47 -3.49
C ASP A 549 -15.16 -28.47 -3.09
N TYR A 550 -14.54 -28.71 -1.93
CA TYR A 550 -13.46 -27.86 -1.41
C TYR A 550 -12.26 -27.75 -2.37
N LEU A 551 -11.90 -28.85 -3.06
CA LEU A 551 -10.74 -28.84 -3.96
C LEU A 551 -11.00 -27.98 -5.21
N GLN A 552 -12.23 -28.04 -5.74
CA GLN A 552 -12.66 -27.22 -6.86
C GLN A 552 -12.68 -25.73 -6.49
N LEU A 553 -13.29 -25.37 -5.36
CA LEU A 553 -13.32 -23.99 -4.88
C LEU A 553 -11.91 -23.48 -4.54
N SER A 554 -11.08 -24.30 -3.91
CA SER A 554 -9.69 -23.95 -3.60
C SER A 554 -8.84 -23.74 -4.85
N ARG A 555 -9.08 -24.51 -5.92
CA ARG A 555 -8.42 -24.31 -7.21
C ARG A 555 -8.85 -22.99 -7.85
N LEU A 556 -10.14 -22.68 -7.86
CA LEU A 556 -10.66 -21.43 -8.42
C LEU A 556 -10.12 -20.21 -7.65
N SER A 557 -10.21 -20.23 -6.33
CA SER A 557 -9.63 -19.19 -5.48
C SER A 557 -8.15 -18.98 -5.77
N ARG A 558 -7.38 -20.06 -5.85
CA ARG A 558 -5.93 -19.99 -6.06
C ARG A 558 -5.51 -19.43 -7.40
N TRP A 559 -6.24 -19.75 -8.47
CA TRP A 559 -5.79 -19.44 -9.82
C TRP A 559 -6.50 -18.25 -10.47
N HIS A 560 -7.62 -17.78 -9.91
CA HIS A 560 -8.41 -16.69 -10.46
C HIS A 560 -8.58 -15.50 -9.51
N ILE A 561 -8.48 -15.69 -8.20
CA ILE A 561 -8.57 -14.66 -7.16
C ILE A 561 -7.21 -14.47 -6.48
#